data_b95396f48e004e6f68d0f7f65e1c9c2f
#
_entry.id   b95396f48e004e6f68d0f7f65e1c9c2f
#
_cell.length_a   1.000
_cell.length_b   1.000
_cell.length_c   1.000
_cell.angle_alpha   90.00
_cell.angle_beta   90.00
_cell.angle_gamma   90.00
#
_symmetry.space_group_name_H-M   'P 1'
#
loop_
_entity.id
_entity.type
_entity.pdbx_description
1 polymer ?
#
loop_
_entity_poly.entity_id
_entity_poly.type
_entity_poly.pdbx_seq_one_letter_code
_entity_poly.pdbx_strand_id
1 'polypeptide(L)'
;MTVRTRKLDKVSILDCAGDVDLYTSPRLRDALLAAVKANGPSVLVNMSGVAYIDSSGIATLVEGLQLSRQTKTPFGLFGLRHNARSVLELARLDKVFNIFENEAVALQNIESVPPFGGV
;
A
#
# COMPACT_ATOMS: atom_id res chain seq x y z
N MET A 1 -7.43 -9.65 -11.01
CA MET A 1 -7.20 -8.63 -10.00
C MET A 1 -7.84 -7.33 -10.40
N THR A 2 -8.42 -6.63 -9.43
CA THR A 2 -8.97 -5.28 -9.64
C THR A 2 -8.38 -4.32 -8.63
N VAL A 3 -8.23 -3.06 -9.03
CA VAL A 3 -7.82 -1.99 -8.14
C VAL A 3 -8.80 -0.83 -8.34
N ARG A 4 -9.45 -0.42 -7.25
CA ARG A 4 -10.37 0.72 -7.26
C ARG A 4 -9.79 1.82 -6.39
N THR A 5 -9.75 3.03 -6.92
CA THR A 5 -9.27 4.18 -6.15
C THR A 5 -10.46 4.94 -5.57
N ARG A 6 -10.44 5.12 -4.25
CA ARG A 6 -11.43 5.95 -3.54
C ARG A 6 -10.71 7.14 -2.94
N LYS A 7 -11.39 8.27 -2.85
CA LYS A 7 -10.90 9.40 -2.08
C LYS A 7 -11.78 9.64 -0.89
N LEU A 8 -11.18 9.62 0.30
CA LEU A 8 -11.85 9.95 1.54
C LEU A 8 -11.09 11.12 2.14
N ASP A 9 -11.73 12.30 2.11
CA ASP A 9 -11.10 13.52 2.59
C ASP A 9 -9.80 13.77 1.81
N LYS A 10 -8.66 13.74 2.47
CA LYS A 10 -7.35 13.97 1.86
C LYS A 10 -6.58 12.68 1.63
N VAL A 11 -7.24 11.54 1.66
CA VAL A 11 -6.58 10.24 1.55
C VAL A 11 -7.07 9.52 0.30
N SER A 12 -6.14 9.04 -0.51
CA SER A 12 -6.45 8.13 -1.62
C SER A 12 -6.32 6.71 -1.12
N ILE A 13 -7.37 5.91 -1.29
CA ILE A 13 -7.39 4.52 -0.87
C ILE A 13 -7.47 3.65 -2.12
N LEU A 14 -6.54 2.72 -2.25
CA LEU A 14 -6.52 1.74 -3.32
C LEU A 14 -7.09 0.44 -2.81
N ASP A 15 -8.32 0.13 -3.19
CA ASP A 15 -8.95 -1.15 -2.83
C ASP A 15 -8.52 -2.21 -3.82
N CYS A 16 -7.68 -3.13 -3.37
CA CYS A 16 -7.16 -4.22 -4.20
C CYS A 16 -7.93 -5.50 -3.92
N ALA A 17 -8.28 -6.23 -4.98
CA ALA A 17 -8.95 -7.52 -4.86
C ALA A 17 -8.39 -8.50 -5.87
N GLY A 18 -8.08 -9.69 -5.42
CA GLY A 18 -7.48 -10.75 -6.23
C GLY A 18 -6.01 -10.93 -5.92
N ASP A 19 -5.41 -11.94 -6.55
CA ASP A 19 -3.99 -12.26 -6.34
C ASP A 19 -3.10 -11.22 -7.01
N VAL A 20 -2.01 -10.88 -6.34
CA VAL A 20 -1.00 -9.97 -6.89
C VAL A 20 0.23 -10.80 -7.26
N ASP A 21 0.42 -11.01 -8.54
CA ASP A 21 1.51 -11.81 -9.09
C ASP A 21 2.17 -11.08 -10.25
N LEU A 22 3.04 -11.79 -10.97
CA LEU A 22 3.77 -11.22 -12.09
C LEU A 22 2.84 -10.64 -13.17
N TYR A 23 1.68 -11.26 -13.38
CA TYR A 23 0.75 -10.84 -14.42
C TYR A 23 -0.14 -9.68 -13.99
N THR A 24 -0.44 -9.60 -12.72
CA THR A 24 -1.40 -8.59 -12.19
C THR A 24 -0.71 -7.40 -11.54
N SER A 25 0.54 -7.55 -11.11
CA SER A 25 1.26 -6.46 -10.44
C SER A 25 1.34 -5.17 -11.25
N PRO A 26 1.39 -5.19 -12.62
CA PRO A 26 1.37 -3.93 -13.37
C PRO A 26 0.12 -3.09 -13.12
N ARG A 27 -1.03 -3.70 -12.88
CA ARG A 27 -2.26 -2.95 -12.55
C ARG A 27 -2.13 -2.23 -11.21
N LEU A 28 -1.60 -2.93 -10.23
CA LEU A 28 -1.35 -2.31 -8.92
C LEU A 28 -0.33 -1.19 -9.07
N ARG A 29 0.73 -1.43 -9.82
CA ARG A 29 1.78 -0.45 -10.04
C ARG A 29 1.24 0.83 -10.65
N ASP A 30 0.45 0.73 -11.72
CA ASP A 30 -0.09 1.90 -12.40
C ASP A 30 -0.99 2.72 -11.47
N ALA A 31 -1.88 2.05 -10.73
CA ALA A 31 -2.77 2.72 -9.80
C ALA A 31 -2.00 3.38 -8.65
N LEU A 32 -0.99 2.68 -8.14
CA LEU A 32 -0.18 3.14 -7.01
C LEU A 32 0.63 4.38 -7.38
N LEU A 33 1.34 4.31 -8.51
CA LEU A 33 2.15 5.43 -8.97
C LEU A 33 1.27 6.65 -9.31
N ALA A 34 0.12 6.42 -9.93
CA ALA A 34 -0.82 7.50 -10.23
C ALA A 34 -1.31 8.17 -8.94
N ALA A 35 -1.64 7.39 -7.92
CA ALA A 35 -2.13 7.93 -6.65
C ALA A 35 -1.06 8.77 -5.96
N VAL A 36 0.18 8.28 -5.93
CA VAL A 36 1.29 9.01 -5.28
C VAL A 36 1.62 10.29 -6.05
N LYS A 37 1.59 10.23 -7.39
CA LYS A 37 1.93 11.38 -8.24
C LYS A 37 0.83 12.45 -8.29
N ALA A 38 -0.39 12.12 -7.88
CA ALA A 38 -1.52 13.03 -8.00
C ALA A 38 -1.50 14.19 -7.00
N ASN A 39 -0.42 14.37 -6.25
CA ASN A 39 -0.29 15.35 -5.19
C ASN A 39 -1.38 15.22 -4.12
N GLY A 40 -1.92 14.02 -4.00
CA GLY A 40 -2.82 13.71 -2.90
C GLY A 40 -2.01 13.70 -1.60
N PRO A 41 -2.62 14.11 -0.49
CA PRO A 41 -1.83 14.22 0.74
C PRO A 41 -1.40 12.90 1.33
N SER A 42 -2.16 11.82 1.12
CA SER A 42 -1.81 10.51 1.69
C SER A 42 -2.34 9.39 0.81
N VAL A 43 -1.66 8.24 0.83
CA VAL A 43 -2.06 7.06 0.07
C VAL A 43 -2.11 5.84 0.98
N LEU A 44 -3.22 5.13 0.96
CA LEU A 44 -3.39 3.85 1.67
C LEU A 44 -3.72 2.75 0.67
N VAL A 45 -3.12 1.59 0.87
CA VAL A 45 -3.42 0.41 0.05
C VAL A 45 -4.21 -0.57 0.91
N ASN A 46 -5.43 -0.85 0.50
CA ASN A 46 -6.30 -1.81 1.16
C ASN A 46 -6.02 -3.20 0.60
N MET A 47 -5.41 -4.04 1.43
CA MET A 47 -5.00 -5.38 1.06
C MET A 47 -6.00 -6.45 1.53
N SER A 48 -7.14 -6.05 2.08
CA SER A 48 -8.09 -7.02 2.64
C SER A 48 -8.70 -7.96 1.60
N GLY A 49 -8.71 -7.57 0.34
CA GLY A 49 -9.18 -8.40 -0.77
C GLY A 49 -8.08 -9.23 -1.44
N VAL A 50 -6.86 -9.20 -0.92
CA VAL A 50 -5.70 -9.89 -1.53
C VAL A 50 -5.34 -11.10 -0.68
N ALA A 51 -5.63 -12.29 -1.18
CA ALA A 51 -5.31 -13.54 -0.49
C ALA A 51 -3.87 -13.97 -0.72
N TYR A 52 -3.26 -13.55 -1.82
CA TYR A 52 -1.92 -14.00 -2.20
C TYR A 52 -1.16 -12.86 -2.86
N ILE A 53 0.10 -12.71 -2.48
CA ILE A 53 1.03 -11.77 -3.12
C ILE A 53 2.39 -12.46 -3.23
N ASP A 54 3.03 -12.33 -4.39
CA ASP A 54 4.37 -12.86 -4.61
C ASP A 54 5.41 -11.73 -4.62
N SER A 55 6.63 -12.07 -4.99
CA SER A 55 7.74 -11.11 -5.00
C SER A 55 7.52 -9.95 -5.96
N SER A 56 6.79 -10.18 -7.06
CA SER A 56 6.45 -9.10 -8.02
C SER A 56 5.55 -8.06 -7.36
N GLY A 57 4.56 -8.52 -6.60
CA GLY A 57 3.67 -7.63 -5.86
C GLY A 57 4.41 -6.87 -4.77
N ILE A 58 5.28 -7.56 -4.03
CA ILE A 58 6.08 -6.91 -2.99
C ILE A 58 6.98 -5.83 -3.61
N ALA A 59 7.63 -6.13 -4.74
CA ALA A 59 8.47 -5.15 -5.43
C ALA A 59 7.66 -3.91 -5.85
N THR A 60 6.42 -4.12 -6.26
CA THR A 60 5.52 -3.02 -6.63
C THR A 60 5.19 -2.15 -5.42
N LEU A 61 4.90 -2.75 -4.28
CA LEU A 61 4.65 -1.99 -3.05
C LEU A 61 5.90 -1.21 -2.62
N VAL A 62 7.07 -1.82 -2.74
CA VAL A 62 8.34 -1.14 -2.43
C VAL A 62 8.56 0.05 -3.36
N GLU A 63 8.27 -0.10 -4.64
CA GLU A 63 8.38 1.00 -5.59
C GLU A 63 7.46 2.17 -5.21
N GLY A 64 6.23 1.87 -4.83
CA GLY A 64 5.30 2.88 -4.35
C GLY A 64 5.80 3.59 -3.09
N LEU A 65 6.35 2.83 -2.15
CA LEU A 65 6.93 3.39 -0.94
C LEU A 65 8.10 4.33 -1.27
N GLN A 66 8.99 3.90 -2.15
CA GLN A 66 10.15 4.72 -2.54
C GLN A 66 9.71 6.03 -3.18
N LEU A 67 8.72 5.98 -4.05
CA LEU A 67 8.19 7.18 -4.67
C LEU A 67 7.52 8.09 -3.63
N SER A 68 6.80 7.51 -2.70
CA SER A 68 6.15 8.29 -1.64
C SER A 68 7.17 9.01 -0.76
N ARG A 69 8.32 8.41 -0.52
CA ARG A 69 9.42 9.06 0.19
C ARG A 69 9.94 10.27 -0.57
N GLN A 70 10.11 10.13 -1.88
CA GLN A 70 10.59 11.22 -2.73
C GLN A 70 9.62 12.39 -2.77
N THR A 71 8.33 12.10 -2.79
CA THR A 71 7.28 13.12 -2.86
C THR A 71 6.80 13.59 -1.48
N LYS A 72 7.32 12.97 -0.41
CA LYS A 72 6.91 13.24 0.99
C LYS A 72 5.43 13.00 1.20
N THR A 73 4.91 11.96 0.58
CA THR A 73 3.52 11.54 0.68
C THR A 73 3.42 10.44 1.73
N PRO A 74 2.64 10.62 2.82
CA PRO A 74 2.41 9.53 3.76
C PRO A 74 1.79 8.33 3.05
N PHE A 75 2.32 7.14 3.31
CA PHE A 75 1.99 5.91 2.60
C PHE A 75 1.85 4.77 3.59
N GLY A 76 0.78 4.00 3.47
CA GLY A 76 0.55 2.88 4.37
C GLY A 76 -0.25 1.77 3.71
N LEU A 77 -0.24 0.62 4.39
CA LEU A 77 -0.99 -0.58 4.01
C LEU A 77 -1.96 -0.91 5.14
N PHE A 78 -3.11 -1.49 4.82
CA PHE A 78 -3.97 -2.03 5.86
C PHE A 78 -4.69 -3.28 5.40
N GLY A 79 -5.15 -4.04 6.37
CA GLY A 79 -5.95 -5.23 6.09
C GLY A 79 -5.14 -6.40 5.55
N LEU A 80 -3.87 -6.51 5.89
CA LEU A 80 -3.03 -7.62 5.41
C LEU A 80 -3.59 -8.95 5.86
N ARG A 81 -3.81 -9.85 4.90
CA ARG A 81 -4.17 -11.23 5.18
C ARG A 81 -2.90 -12.03 5.46
N HIS A 82 -3.08 -13.27 5.89
CA HIS A 82 -1.98 -14.10 6.39
C HIS A 82 -0.80 -14.19 5.42
N ASN A 83 -1.07 -14.49 4.15
CA ASN A 83 0.01 -14.66 3.16
C ASN A 83 0.81 -13.37 3.00
N ALA A 84 0.15 -12.24 2.78
CA ALA A 84 0.83 -10.97 2.57
C ALA A 84 1.66 -10.58 3.79
N ARG A 85 1.10 -10.77 4.99
CA ARG A 85 1.82 -10.49 6.23
C ARG A 85 3.07 -11.36 6.34
N SER A 86 2.92 -12.67 6.10
CA SER A 86 4.05 -13.60 6.17
C SER A 86 5.15 -13.26 5.18
N VAL A 87 4.78 -12.93 3.94
CA VAL A 87 5.76 -12.57 2.92
C VAL A 87 6.52 -11.30 3.30
N LEU A 88 5.81 -10.29 3.82
CA LEU A 88 6.46 -9.06 4.27
C LEU A 88 7.39 -9.32 5.44
N GLU A 89 6.97 -10.15 6.40
CA GLU A 89 7.80 -10.48 7.56
C GLU A 89 9.06 -11.25 7.14
N LEU A 90 8.91 -12.23 6.25
CA LEU A 90 10.05 -13.00 5.74
C LEU A 90 11.04 -12.12 4.98
N ALA A 91 10.55 -11.13 4.27
CA ALA A 91 11.39 -10.17 3.55
C ALA A 91 11.91 -9.05 4.45
N ARG A 92 11.53 -9.05 5.72
CA ARG A 92 11.87 -8.02 6.71
C ARG A 92 11.39 -6.63 6.34
N LEU A 93 10.26 -6.57 5.65
CA LEU A 93 9.65 -5.32 5.20
C LEU A 93 8.48 -4.89 6.09
N ASP A 94 8.06 -5.72 7.03
CA ASP A 94 6.95 -5.41 7.92
C ASP A 94 7.22 -4.18 8.80
N LYS A 95 8.48 -3.85 9.02
CA LYS A 95 8.85 -2.65 9.80
C LYS A 95 9.19 -1.45 8.91
N VAL A 96 9.28 -1.66 7.61
CA VAL A 96 9.59 -0.59 6.65
C VAL A 96 8.32 0.12 6.22
N PHE A 97 7.23 -0.63 6.06
CA PHE A 97 5.92 -0.06 5.73
C PHE A 97 5.17 0.37 6.98
N ASN A 98 4.35 1.40 6.85
CA ASN A 98 3.33 1.71 7.84
C ASN A 98 2.17 0.74 7.63
N ILE A 99 1.97 -0.17 8.56
CA ILE A 99 0.95 -1.21 8.44
C ILE A 99 -0.09 -1.02 9.54
N PHE A 100 -1.36 -0.94 9.13
CA PHE A 100 -2.47 -0.75 10.03
C PHE A 100 -3.39 -1.96 9.97
N GLU A 101 -4.11 -2.22 11.04
CA GLU A 101 -4.96 -3.37 11.14
C GLU A 101 -6.17 -3.28 10.21
N ASN A 102 -6.77 -2.09 10.15
CA ASN A 102 -7.98 -1.87 9.34
C ASN A 102 -8.05 -0.42 8.86
N GLU A 103 -9.08 -0.14 8.07
CA GLU A 103 -9.25 1.18 7.47
C GLU A 103 -9.41 2.29 8.51
N ALA A 104 -10.21 2.05 9.55
CA ALA A 104 -10.46 3.06 10.58
C ALA A 104 -9.16 3.48 11.28
N VAL A 105 -8.35 2.49 11.66
CA VAL A 105 -7.05 2.75 12.31
C VAL A 105 -6.12 3.47 11.33
N ALA A 106 -6.10 3.04 10.07
CA ALA A 106 -5.26 3.67 9.07
C ALA A 106 -5.63 5.15 8.86
N LEU A 107 -6.90 5.44 8.72
CA LEU A 107 -7.37 6.82 8.51
C LEU A 107 -7.06 7.71 9.70
N GLN A 108 -7.12 7.17 10.91
CA GLN A 108 -6.82 7.94 12.12
C GLN A 108 -5.35 8.30 12.24
N ASN A 109 -4.46 7.52 11.63
CA ASN A 109 -3.02 7.61 11.89
C ASN A 109 -2.18 8.01 10.69
N ILE A 110 -2.69 7.89 9.46
CA ILE A 110 -1.85 8.05 8.26
C ILE A 110 -1.20 9.42 8.17
N GLU A 111 -1.87 10.49 8.59
CA GLU A 111 -1.33 11.83 8.48
C GLU A 111 -0.23 12.12 9.49
N SER A 112 -0.14 11.32 10.56
CA SER A 112 0.86 11.51 11.61
C SER A 112 2.06 10.60 11.46
N VAL A 113 2.09 9.70 10.45
CA VAL A 113 3.25 8.83 10.23
C VAL A 113 4.26 9.53 9.32
N PRO A 114 5.55 9.17 9.45
CA PRO A 114 6.57 9.70 8.54
C PRO A 114 6.32 9.23 7.11
N PRO A 115 6.57 10.08 6.10
CA PRO A 115 6.40 9.65 4.70
C PRO A 115 7.42 8.60 4.25
N PHE A 116 8.43 8.33 5.06
CA PHE A 116 9.46 7.34 4.75
C PHE A 116 9.24 6.01 5.48
N GLY A 117 8.02 5.72 5.90
CA GLY A 117 7.67 4.47 6.54
C GLY A 117 7.77 4.49 8.05
N GLY A 118 7.69 3.30 8.67
CA GLY A 118 7.57 3.14 10.12
C GLY A 118 8.89 3.08 10.89
N VAL A 119 9.97 3.41 10.25
CA VAL A 119 11.30 3.36 10.91
C VAL A 119 11.78 4.74 11.24
#